data_51744b79a4b56f5ce39ad40c46899108
#
_entry.id   51744b79a4b56f5ce39ad40c46899108
#
_cell.length_a   1.000
_cell.length_b   1.000
_cell.length_c   1.000
_cell.angle_alpha   90.00
_cell.angle_beta   90.00
_cell.angle_gamma   90.00
#
_symmetry.space_group_name_H-M   'P 1'
#
loop_
_entity.id
_entity.type
_entity.pdbx_description
1 polymer ?
#
loop_
_entity_poly.entity_id
_entity_poly.type
_entity_poly.pdbx_seq_one_letter_code
_entity_poly.pdbx_strand_id
1 'polypeptide(L)'
;MGATDRFSPEETQRIVGLTGKQLDYWDRLRLVSPRKEQGSRFYDFGDLIGLRTVKQLVEKGVPANRLRRALAALHEKLSQVHAPLAELRVLSDGKGIVVERGGARLEPLSGQFVLNFETRELQERVRVMAGRNADEWLATALEYEAEGKTRAQAIDAYDLALCVDPGRPEILINCGTLYYEDGNLEKASEYFRRAVALDAENALAHFNLGSVLEEVGEVEAARQHLRQAVCLDPNYPDAHYNLAFVCEKLDAYAEAQQHWQAYVRLDPAGPWCNYARQRLATSKTAKSVGTT
;
A
#
# COMPACT_ATOMS: atom_id res chain seq x y z
N MET A 1 -8.64 23.05 18.96
CA MET A 1 -9.52 21.90 18.77
C MET A 1 -10.59 22.30 17.78
N GLY A 2 -10.41 21.91 16.52
CA GLY A 2 -11.20 22.42 15.38
C GLY A 2 -12.52 21.66 15.22
N ALA A 3 -13.49 22.33 14.61
CA ALA A 3 -14.89 21.97 14.40
C ALA A 3 -15.13 20.81 13.39
N THR A 4 -14.23 19.85 13.22
CA THR A 4 -14.22 18.92 12.08
C THR A 4 -14.45 17.44 12.42
N ASP A 5 -14.68 17.05 13.66
CA ASP A 5 -14.80 15.64 14.01
C ASP A 5 -16.27 15.21 14.25
N ARG A 6 -17.19 15.61 13.36
CA ARG A 6 -18.61 15.23 13.47
C ARG A 6 -19.06 14.57 12.18
N PHE A 7 -19.42 13.31 12.26
CA PHE A 7 -19.88 12.51 11.13
C PHE A 7 -21.36 12.19 11.29
N SER A 8 -22.14 12.46 10.24
CA SER A 8 -23.54 12.03 10.15
C SER A 8 -23.66 10.51 10.08
N PRO A 9 -24.84 9.91 10.34
CA PRO A 9 -25.05 8.48 10.17
C PRO A 9 -24.71 7.98 8.78
N GLU A 10 -24.98 8.76 7.71
CA GLU A 10 -24.69 8.36 6.32
C GLU A 10 -23.20 8.39 6.02
N GLU A 11 -22.49 9.40 6.49
CA GLU A 11 -21.01 9.46 6.37
C GLU A 11 -20.36 8.32 7.15
N THR A 12 -20.81 8.06 8.38
CA THR A 12 -20.34 6.95 9.21
C THR A 12 -20.53 5.60 8.53
N GLN A 13 -21.70 5.37 7.89
CA GLN A 13 -21.96 4.16 7.14
C GLN A 13 -20.97 3.98 5.97
N ARG A 14 -20.70 5.06 5.23
CA ARG A 14 -19.74 5.03 4.10
C ARG A 14 -18.31 4.80 4.57
N ILE A 15 -17.88 5.51 5.61
CA ILE A 15 -16.51 5.41 6.15
C ILE A 15 -16.22 4.01 6.71
N VAL A 16 -17.12 3.49 7.53
CA VAL A 16 -16.92 2.21 8.22
C VAL A 16 -17.35 1.03 7.36
N GLY A 17 -18.13 1.27 6.31
CA GLY A 17 -18.70 0.25 5.44
C GLY A 17 -19.79 -0.56 6.16
N LEU A 18 -20.75 0.13 6.79
CA LEU A 18 -21.88 -0.45 7.51
C LEU A 18 -23.19 -0.18 6.78
N THR A 19 -24.16 -1.06 6.97
CA THR A 19 -25.54 -0.76 6.60
C THR A 19 -26.22 0.04 7.69
N GLY A 20 -27.24 0.85 7.33
CA GLY A 20 -28.02 1.61 8.30
C GLY A 20 -28.65 0.72 9.39
N LYS A 21 -29.11 -0.49 9.02
CA LYS A 21 -29.63 -1.48 9.96
C LYS A 21 -28.59 -1.96 10.98
N GLN A 22 -27.34 -2.16 10.55
CA GLN A 22 -26.24 -2.54 11.45
C GLN A 22 -25.91 -1.40 12.41
N LEU A 23 -25.80 -0.17 11.89
CA LEU A 23 -25.50 1.02 12.71
C LEU A 23 -26.58 1.22 13.78
N ASP A 24 -27.86 1.17 13.41
CA ASP A 24 -28.98 1.32 14.34
C ASP A 24 -29.06 0.15 15.35
N TYR A 25 -28.68 -1.06 14.97
CA TYR A 25 -28.64 -2.21 15.86
C TYR A 25 -27.54 -2.06 16.93
N TRP A 26 -26.33 -1.65 16.51
CA TRP A 26 -25.21 -1.49 17.42
C TRP A 26 -25.38 -0.27 18.35
N ASP A 27 -26.05 0.77 17.88
CA ASP A 27 -26.47 1.90 18.69
C ASP A 27 -27.43 1.47 19.80
N ARG A 28 -28.45 0.67 19.47
CA ARG A 28 -29.37 0.11 20.46
C ARG A 28 -28.68 -0.80 21.49
N LEU A 29 -27.64 -1.51 21.08
CA LEU A 29 -26.82 -2.33 21.96
C LEU A 29 -25.82 -1.51 22.81
N ARG A 30 -25.72 -0.21 22.57
CA ARG A 30 -24.72 0.69 23.19
C ARG A 30 -23.30 0.19 23.03
N LEU A 31 -22.97 -0.37 21.86
CA LEU A 31 -21.59 -0.74 21.51
C LEU A 31 -20.75 0.49 21.20
N VAL A 32 -21.40 1.54 20.66
CA VAL A 32 -20.88 2.89 20.50
C VAL A 32 -22.00 3.85 20.91
N SER A 33 -21.67 5.01 21.44
CA SER A 33 -22.66 5.95 21.99
C SER A 33 -22.57 7.31 21.27
N PRO A 34 -23.24 7.47 20.11
CA PRO A 34 -23.20 8.72 19.37
C PRO A 34 -23.81 9.87 20.16
N ARG A 35 -23.27 11.06 19.92
CA ARG A 35 -23.84 12.30 20.49
C ARG A 35 -25.14 12.65 19.78
N LYS A 36 -26.10 13.16 20.51
CA LYS A 36 -27.37 13.66 20.01
C LYS A 36 -27.44 15.17 20.20
N GLU A 37 -27.56 15.91 19.09
CA GLU A 37 -27.77 17.35 19.11
C GLU A 37 -28.96 17.68 18.21
N GLN A 38 -29.91 18.45 18.73
CA GLN A 38 -31.12 18.87 18.02
C GLN A 38 -31.90 17.75 17.30
N GLY A 39 -31.92 16.54 17.90
CA GLY A 39 -32.60 15.37 17.30
C GLY A 39 -31.78 14.56 16.29
N SER A 40 -30.66 15.05 15.87
CA SER A 40 -29.74 14.35 14.97
C SER A 40 -28.62 13.63 15.74
N ARG A 41 -28.17 12.45 15.20
CA ARG A 41 -27.06 11.70 15.75
C ARG A 41 -25.77 12.11 15.05
N PHE A 42 -24.70 12.24 15.81
CA PHE A 42 -23.36 12.51 15.31
C PHE A 42 -22.35 11.57 15.97
N TYR A 43 -21.39 11.12 15.19
CA TYR A 43 -20.29 10.26 15.60
C TYR A 43 -18.99 11.07 15.57
N ASP A 44 -18.13 10.87 16.54
CA ASP A 44 -16.77 11.40 16.50
C ASP A 44 -15.77 10.36 15.94
N PHE A 45 -14.51 10.75 15.83
CA PHE A 45 -13.48 9.84 15.30
C PHE A 45 -13.28 8.60 16.19
N GLY A 46 -13.39 8.74 17.50
CA GLY A 46 -13.34 7.61 18.43
C GLY A 46 -14.50 6.62 18.21
N ASP A 47 -15.70 7.14 17.92
CA ASP A 47 -16.86 6.33 17.56
C ASP A 47 -16.63 5.53 16.26
N LEU A 48 -16.00 6.14 15.25
CA LEU A 48 -15.66 5.44 14.00
C LEU A 48 -14.69 4.28 14.23
N ILE A 49 -13.65 4.49 15.06
CA ILE A 49 -12.73 3.43 15.48
C ILE A 49 -13.49 2.32 16.20
N GLY A 50 -14.34 2.68 17.16
CA GLY A 50 -15.17 1.74 17.90
C GLY A 50 -16.08 0.89 17.01
N LEU A 51 -16.78 1.52 16.06
CA LEU A 51 -17.66 0.86 15.09
C LEU A 51 -16.89 -0.10 14.17
N ARG A 52 -15.70 0.29 13.73
CA ARG A 52 -14.86 -0.58 12.89
C ARG A 52 -14.34 -1.78 13.69
N THR A 53 -13.95 -1.57 14.94
CA THR A 53 -13.55 -2.67 15.84
C THR A 53 -14.71 -3.64 16.07
N VAL A 54 -15.93 -3.15 16.31
CA VAL A 54 -17.13 -3.99 16.42
C VAL A 54 -17.37 -4.78 15.14
N LYS A 55 -17.28 -4.13 13.97
CA LYS A 55 -17.47 -4.79 12.67
C LYS A 55 -16.51 -5.97 12.51
N GLN A 56 -15.20 -5.73 12.69
CA GLN A 56 -14.19 -6.79 12.57
C GLN A 56 -14.40 -7.94 13.54
N LEU A 57 -14.80 -7.65 14.77
CA LEU A 57 -15.08 -8.69 15.78
C LEU A 57 -16.30 -9.53 15.39
N VAL A 58 -17.37 -8.89 14.88
CA VAL A 58 -18.57 -9.58 14.43
C VAL A 58 -18.30 -10.42 13.18
N GLU A 59 -17.55 -9.92 12.21
CA GLU A 59 -17.12 -10.64 11.00
C GLU A 59 -16.27 -11.87 11.34
N LYS A 60 -15.50 -11.82 12.43
CA LYS A 60 -14.76 -12.96 12.99
C LYS A 60 -15.60 -13.89 13.91
N GLY A 61 -16.92 -13.72 13.91
CA GLY A 61 -17.83 -14.61 14.59
C GLY A 61 -18.09 -14.28 16.07
N VAL A 62 -17.66 -13.13 16.59
CA VAL A 62 -17.97 -12.71 17.96
C VAL A 62 -19.40 -12.15 18.02
N PRO A 63 -20.34 -12.75 18.80
CA PRO A 63 -21.71 -12.26 18.87
C PRO A 63 -21.78 -10.86 19.49
N ALA A 64 -22.60 -9.96 18.92
CA ALA A 64 -22.75 -8.57 19.39
C ALA A 64 -23.17 -8.47 20.89
N ASN A 65 -23.98 -9.42 21.37
CA ASN A 65 -24.36 -9.50 22.78
C ASN A 65 -23.17 -9.84 23.71
N ARG A 66 -22.18 -10.59 23.21
CA ARG A 66 -20.94 -10.88 23.97
C ARG A 66 -20.05 -9.64 24.03
N LEU A 67 -19.96 -8.88 22.93
CA LEU A 67 -19.27 -7.59 22.90
C LEU A 67 -19.87 -6.60 23.89
N ARG A 68 -21.20 -6.50 23.93
CA ARG A 68 -21.90 -5.65 24.92
C ARG A 68 -21.53 -6.00 26.37
N ARG A 69 -21.52 -7.29 26.72
CA ARG A 69 -21.14 -7.74 28.08
C ARG A 69 -19.68 -7.44 28.40
N ALA A 70 -18.79 -7.65 27.43
CA ALA A 70 -17.36 -7.36 27.59
C ALA A 70 -17.12 -5.86 27.79
N LEU A 71 -17.80 -5.00 27.02
CA LEU A 71 -17.71 -3.55 27.15
C LEU A 71 -18.26 -3.05 28.50
N ALA A 72 -19.39 -3.58 28.96
CA ALA A 72 -19.93 -3.26 30.28
C ALA A 72 -18.94 -3.63 31.41
N ALA A 73 -18.32 -4.81 31.34
CA ALA A 73 -17.29 -5.23 32.28
C ALA A 73 -16.02 -4.35 32.23
N LEU A 74 -15.64 -3.90 31.04
CA LEU A 74 -14.49 -2.97 30.87
C LEU A 74 -14.78 -1.59 31.46
N HIS A 75 -15.97 -1.04 31.24
CA HIS A 75 -16.37 0.25 31.85
C HIS A 75 -16.38 0.18 33.38
N GLU A 76 -16.82 -0.94 33.95
CA GLU A 76 -16.80 -1.15 35.40
C GLU A 76 -15.38 -1.22 35.98
N LYS A 77 -14.46 -1.91 35.26
CA LYS A 77 -13.07 -2.13 35.70
C LYS A 77 -12.11 -0.99 35.37
N LEU A 78 -12.40 -0.18 34.36
CA LEU A 78 -11.54 0.87 33.84
C LEU A 78 -12.31 2.22 33.81
N SER A 79 -12.57 2.75 34.96
CA SER A 79 -13.35 4.00 35.11
C SER A 79 -12.77 5.25 34.43
N GLN A 80 -11.52 5.19 33.98
CA GLN A 80 -10.83 6.26 33.26
C GLN A 80 -10.83 6.12 31.73
N VAL A 81 -11.40 5.03 31.19
CA VAL A 81 -11.46 4.78 29.75
C VAL A 81 -12.86 5.10 29.24
N HIS A 82 -12.99 6.19 28.49
CA HIS A 82 -14.29 6.66 28.01
C HIS A 82 -14.75 5.94 26.75
N ALA A 83 -13.80 5.54 25.87
CA ALA A 83 -14.07 4.84 24.63
C ALA A 83 -13.23 3.55 24.50
N PRO A 84 -13.56 2.44 25.24
CA PRO A 84 -12.71 1.26 25.33
C PRO A 84 -12.33 0.63 23.98
N LEU A 85 -13.22 0.66 22.98
CA LEU A 85 -12.97 0.12 21.65
C LEU A 85 -12.02 1.01 20.80
N ALA A 86 -11.90 2.28 21.15
CA ALA A 86 -11.03 3.23 20.47
C ALA A 86 -9.66 3.39 21.17
N GLU A 87 -9.66 3.30 22.50
CA GLU A 87 -8.49 3.60 23.34
C GLU A 87 -7.66 2.35 23.67
N LEU A 88 -8.24 1.15 23.55
CA LEU A 88 -7.63 -0.10 23.95
C LEU A 88 -7.39 -1.02 22.75
N ARG A 89 -6.25 -1.71 22.76
CA ARG A 89 -5.96 -2.76 21.81
C ARG A 89 -6.78 -3.99 22.15
N VAL A 90 -7.80 -4.29 21.33
CA VAL A 90 -8.68 -5.43 21.54
C VAL A 90 -8.17 -6.63 20.77
N LEU A 91 -7.98 -7.73 21.47
CA LEU A 91 -7.48 -8.99 20.95
C LEU A 91 -8.55 -10.08 21.11
N SER A 92 -8.76 -10.97 20.13
CA SER A 92 -9.73 -12.09 20.21
C SER A 92 -9.24 -13.33 19.44
N ASP A 93 -9.36 -14.57 19.93
CA ASP A 93 -8.99 -15.89 19.34
C ASP A 93 -10.19 -16.74 18.86
N GLY A 94 -11.39 -16.15 18.63
CA GLY A 94 -12.67 -16.83 18.35
C GLY A 94 -13.37 -17.36 19.60
N LYS A 95 -12.66 -17.49 20.72
CA LYS A 95 -13.21 -17.99 21.97
C LYS A 95 -13.36 -16.94 23.06
N GLY A 96 -12.58 -15.84 23.00
CA GLY A 96 -12.63 -14.78 24.00
C GLY A 96 -12.12 -13.42 23.53
N ILE A 97 -12.17 -12.43 24.40
CA ILE A 97 -11.71 -11.05 24.16
C ILE A 97 -10.66 -10.70 25.21
N VAL A 98 -9.49 -10.26 24.75
CA VAL A 98 -8.39 -9.75 25.61
C VAL A 98 -8.14 -8.29 25.24
N VAL A 99 -7.86 -7.47 26.24
CA VAL A 99 -7.57 -6.04 26.09
C VAL A 99 -6.16 -5.75 26.57
N GLU A 100 -5.37 -5.08 25.74
CA GLU A 100 -3.99 -4.68 26.04
C GLU A 100 -3.90 -3.17 26.23
N ARG A 101 -3.25 -2.72 27.31
CA ARG A 101 -2.95 -1.32 27.60
C ARG A 101 -1.57 -1.21 28.24
N GLY A 102 -0.66 -0.44 27.62
CA GLY A 102 0.67 -0.18 28.17
C GLY A 102 1.48 -1.41 28.52
N GLY A 103 1.34 -2.52 27.75
CA GLY A 103 2.02 -3.79 28.00
C GLY A 103 1.34 -4.73 28.99
N ALA A 104 0.27 -4.30 29.69
CA ALA A 104 -0.54 -5.13 30.57
C ALA A 104 -1.72 -5.72 29.82
N ARG A 105 -1.94 -7.05 29.98
CA ARG A 105 -3.07 -7.78 29.39
C ARG A 105 -4.18 -7.93 30.44
N LEU A 106 -5.38 -7.51 30.06
CA LEU A 106 -6.59 -7.68 30.87
C LEU A 106 -7.50 -8.68 30.15
N GLU A 107 -7.77 -9.82 30.80
CA GLU A 107 -8.76 -10.81 30.34
C GLU A 107 -10.12 -10.51 30.96
N PRO A 108 -11.06 -9.89 30.21
CA PRO A 108 -12.44 -9.75 30.72
C PRO A 108 -13.23 -11.08 30.62
N LEU A 109 -12.90 -11.92 29.66
CA LEU A 109 -13.54 -13.22 29.37
C LEU A 109 -12.50 -14.10 28.68
N SER A 110 -12.27 -15.34 29.09
CA SER A 110 -11.20 -16.22 28.63
C SER A 110 -11.07 -16.37 27.10
N GLY A 111 -9.92 -16.03 26.54
CA GLY A 111 -9.54 -16.27 25.14
C GLY A 111 -8.70 -15.16 24.48
N GLN A 112 -7.92 -15.46 23.44
CA GLN A 112 -6.90 -14.55 22.87
C GLN A 112 -7.04 -14.29 21.36
N PHE A 113 -7.11 -13.01 20.90
CA PHE A 113 -6.97 -12.59 19.49
C PHE A 113 -6.21 -11.32 19.27
N VAL A 114 -5.35 -11.25 18.25
CA VAL A 114 -4.74 -10.01 17.78
C VAL A 114 -5.56 -9.46 16.61
N LEU A 115 -6.33 -8.40 16.84
CA LEU A 115 -6.89 -7.59 15.77
C LEU A 115 -5.87 -6.49 15.44
N ASN A 116 -5.14 -6.66 14.34
CA ASN A 116 -4.42 -5.56 13.74
C ASN A 116 -5.45 -4.65 13.06
N PHE A 117 -5.78 -3.58 13.75
CA PHE A 117 -6.61 -2.52 13.25
C PHE A 117 -5.70 -1.33 12.93
N GLU A 118 -5.52 -1.05 11.65
CA GLU A 118 -4.76 0.12 11.23
C GLU A 118 -5.67 1.37 11.35
N THR A 119 -5.53 2.07 12.48
CA THR A 119 -6.16 3.40 12.69
C THR A 119 -5.80 4.37 11.56
N ARG A 120 -4.64 4.16 10.94
CA ARG A 120 -4.15 4.89 9.78
C ARG A 120 -5.11 4.81 8.59
N GLU A 121 -5.54 3.61 8.19
CA GLU A 121 -6.49 3.42 7.08
C GLU A 121 -7.80 4.18 7.30
N LEU A 122 -8.28 4.25 8.56
CA LEU A 122 -9.48 5.01 8.88
C LEU A 122 -9.23 6.53 8.85
N GLN A 123 -8.08 6.98 9.37
CA GLN A 123 -7.67 8.39 9.27
C GLN A 123 -7.57 8.84 7.83
N GLU A 124 -7.03 8.00 6.96
CA GLU A 124 -6.92 8.25 5.54
C GLU A 124 -8.28 8.40 4.87
N ARG A 125 -9.22 7.46 5.15
CA ARG A 125 -10.59 7.58 4.65
C ARG A 125 -11.29 8.86 5.12
N VAL A 126 -11.07 9.26 6.36
CA VAL A 126 -11.60 10.53 6.89
C VAL A 126 -10.98 11.73 6.18
N ARG A 127 -9.67 11.74 5.96
CA ARG A 127 -8.96 12.81 5.24
C ARG A 127 -9.41 12.93 3.79
N VAL A 128 -9.56 11.79 3.10
CA VAL A 128 -10.09 11.74 1.73
C VAL A 128 -11.49 12.33 1.65
N MET A 129 -12.35 12.01 2.62
CA MET A 129 -13.72 12.57 2.66
C MET A 129 -13.76 14.06 3.07
N ALA A 130 -12.71 14.61 3.68
CA ALA A 130 -12.59 16.04 3.99
C ALA A 130 -12.35 16.95 2.75
N GLY A 131 -12.43 16.39 1.52
CA GLY A 131 -12.59 17.13 0.28
C GLY A 131 -11.34 17.42 -0.54
N ARG A 132 -10.17 16.84 -0.20
CA ARG A 132 -9.01 16.91 -1.10
C ARG A 132 -9.16 15.92 -2.26
N ASN A 133 -8.87 16.37 -3.48
CA ASN A 133 -8.84 15.51 -4.66
C ASN A 133 -7.49 14.77 -4.81
N ALA A 134 -7.42 13.81 -5.74
CA ALA A 134 -6.22 13.00 -5.96
C ALA A 134 -5.02 13.84 -6.40
N ASP A 135 -5.25 14.91 -7.18
CA ASP A 135 -4.19 15.79 -7.66
C ASP A 135 -3.57 16.61 -6.54
N GLU A 136 -4.36 17.04 -5.55
CA GLU A 136 -3.85 17.75 -4.37
C GLU A 136 -2.99 16.85 -3.48
N TRP A 137 -3.35 15.57 -3.35
CA TRP A 137 -2.54 14.59 -2.64
C TRP A 137 -1.28 14.20 -3.39
N LEU A 138 -1.37 14.07 -4.72
CA LEU A 138 -0.21 13.86 -5.59
C LEU A 138 0.78 15.03 -5.48
N ALA A 139 0.31 16.26 -5.56
CA ALA A 139 1.14 17.44 -5.38
C ALA A 139 1.83 17.45 -4.00
N THR A 140 1.12 17.09 -2.94
CA THR A 140 1.68 16.98 -1.58
C THR A 140 2.76 15.90 -1.50
N ALA A 141 2.59 14.76 -2.16
CA ALA A 141 3.57 13.69 -2.19
C ALA A 141 4.86 14.15 -2.90
N LEU A 142 4.74 14.76 -4.07
CA LEU A 142 5.86 15.31 -4.83
C LEU A 142 6.60 16.43 -4.07
N GLU A 143 5.87 17.26 -3.32
CA GLU A 143 6.47 18.28 -2.44
C GLU A 143 7.32 17.61 -1.34
N TYR A 144 6.82 16.53 -0.71
CA TYR A 144 7.56 15.82 0.32
C TYR A 144 8.83 15.15 -0.23
N GLU A 145 8.81 14.63 -1.46
CA GLU A 145 10.02 14.14 -2.12
C GLU A 145 11.04 15.28 -2.40
N ALA A 146 10.55 16.40 -2.94
CA ALA A 146 11.42 17.54 -3.28
C ALA A 146 12.07 18.21 -2.06
N GLU A 147 11.36 18.27 -0.93
CA GLU A 147 11.85 18.86 0.33
C GLU A 147 12.73 17.89 1.15
N GLY A 148 12.99 16.68 0.67
CA GLY A 148 13.77 15.67 1.39
C GLY A 148 13.13 15.24 2.71
N LYS A 149 11.81 15.35 2.85
CA LYS A 149 11.04 14.81 3.96
C LYS A 149 11.13 13.29 3.98
N THR A 150 10.68 12.67 5.06
CA THR A 150 10.78 11.21 5.15
C THR A 150 9.98 10.54 4.03
N ARG A 151 10.56 9.55 3.36
CA ARG A 151 9.88 8.75 2.33
C ARG A 151 8.52 8.22 2.80
N ALA A 152 8.40 7.88 4.09
CA ALA A 152 7.15 7.46 4.67
C ALA A 152 6.02 8.51 4.50
N GLN A 153 6.33 9.80 4.62
CA GLN A 153 5.34 10.87 4.42
C GLN A 153 4.92 11.00 2.96
N ALA A 154 5.86 10.83 2.01
CA ALA A 154 5.54 10.84 0.58
C ALA A 154 4.67 9.63 0.21
N ILE A 155 5.04 8.43 0.67
CA ILE A 155 4.24 7.21 0.48
C ILE A 155 2.83 7.39 1.05
N ASP A 156 2.68 7.96 2.26
CA ASP A 156 1.39 8.25 2.88
C ASP A 156 0.52 9.15 2.01
N ALA A 157 1.10 10.18 1.41
CA ALA A 157 0.38 11.08 0.53
C ALA A 157 0.00 10.42 -0.81
N TYR A 158 0.86 9.58 -1.39
CA TYR A 158 0.53 8.78 -2.58
C TYR A 158 -0.59 7.78 -2.30
N ASP A 159 -0.54 7.08 -1.16
CA ASP A 159 -1.61 6.15 -0.77
C ASP A 159 -2.95 6.88 -0.60
N LEU A 160 -2.94 8.12 -0.07
CA LEU A 160 -4.14 8.96 -0.01
C LEU A 160 -4.65 9.35 -1.40
N ALA A 161 -3.76 9.70 -2.33
CA ALA A 161 -4.14 9.97 -3.72
C ALA A 161 -4.79 8.75 -4.37
N LEU A 162 -4.23 7.55 -4.18
CA LEU A 162 -4.77 6.28 -4.67
C LEU A 162 -6.09 5.86 -3.98
N CYS A 163 -6.33 6.30 -2.74
CA CYS A 163 -7.62 6.11 -2.08
C CYS A 163 -8.72 6.94 -2.74
N VAL A 164 -8.40 8.14 -3.25
CA VAL A 164 -9.34 9.01 -3.97
C VAL A 164 -9.56 8.51 -5.40
N ASP A 165 -8.47 8.23 -6.10
CA ASP A 165 -8.49 7.76 -7.48
C ASP A 165 -7.51 6.59 -7.66
N PRO A 166 -7.98 5.33 -7.56
CA PRO A 166 -7.14 4.15 -7.70
C PRO A 166 -6.70 3.86 -9.13
N GLY A 167 -7.24 4.58 -10.12
CA GLY A 167 -7.00 4.39 -11.55
C GLY A 167 -5.80 5.17 -12.10
N ARG A 168 -4.83 5.60 -11.27
CA ARG A 168 -3.71 6.46 -11.63
C ARG A 168 -2.39 5.66 -11.68
N PRO A 169 -1.97 5.18 -12.88
CA PRO A 169 -0.73 4.39 -13.01
C PRO A 169 0.51 5.17 -12.60
N GLU A 170 0.57 6.47 -12.84
CA GLU A 170 1.71 7.32 -12.44
C GLU A 170 1.91 7.37 -10.93
N ILE A 171 0.84 7.38 -10.14
CA ILE A 171 0.93 7.37 -8.67
C ILE A 171 1.43 6.00 -8.18
N LEU A 172 0.95 4.91 -8.81
CA LEU A 172 1.43 3.56 -8.50
C LEU A 172 2.92 3.40 -8.81
N ILE A 173 3.38 3.97 -9.94
CA ILE A 173 4.80 3.94 -10.32
C ILE A 173 5.63 4.69 -9.28
N ASN A 174 5.23 5.90 -8.88
CA ASN A 174 5.96 6.69 -7.88
C ASN A 174 6.02 5.97 -6.53
N CYS A 175 4.90 5.44 -6.05
CA CYS A 175 4.86 4.62 -4.84
C CYS A 175 5.80 3.41 -4.92
N GLY A 176 5.72 2.68 -6.03
CA GLY A 176 6.58 1.52 -6.28
C GLY A 176 8.06 1.89 -6.27
N THR A 177 8.43 3.03 -6.85
CA THR A 177 9.81 3.55 -6.87
C THR A 177 10.32 3.84 -5.47
N LEU A 178 9.52 4.49 -4.62
CA LEU A 178 9.91 4.74 -3.23
C LEU A 178 10.10 3.45 -2.43
N TYR A 179 9.23 2.46 -2.61
CA TYR A 179 9.41 1.15 -1.98
C TYR A 179 10.65 0.40 -2.51
N TYR A 180 10.94 0.53 -3.79
CA TYR A 180 12.15 -0.03 -4.41
C TYR A 180 13.43 0.59 -3.80
N GLU A 181 13.48 1.91 -3.67
CA GLU A 181 14.59 2.63 -3.05
C GLU A 181 14.76 2.32 -1.56
N ASP A 182 13.68 1.95 -0.86
CA ASP A 182 13.73 1.46 0.52
C ASP A 182 14.11 -0.03 0.62
N GLY A 183 14.37 -0.70 -0.51
CA GLY A 183 14.70 -2.12 -0.58
C GLY A 183 13.51 -3.05 -0.34
N ASN A 184 12.29 -2.54 -0.30
CA ASN A 184 11.07 -3.35 -0.15
C ASN A 184 10.59 -3.83 -1.52
N LEU A 185 11.33 -4.79 -2.09
CA LEU A 185 11.09 -5.31 -3.44
C LEU A 185 9.71 -5.97 -3.59
N GLU A 186 9.17 -6.56 -2.53
CA GLU A 186 7.84 -7.18 -2.53
C GLU A 186 6.75 -6.14 -2.80
N LYS A 187 6.72 -5.06 -2.01
CA LYS A 187 5.76 -3.97 -2.22
C LYS A 187 6.00 -3.25 -3.55
N ALA A 188 7.24 -2.96 -3.91
CA ALA A 188 7.58 -2.36 -5.19
C ALA A 188 6.98 -3.16 -6.35
N SER A 189 7.17 -4.49 -6.36
CA SER A 189 6.63 -5.36 -7.41
C SER A 189 5.09 -5.37 -7.42
N GLU A 190 4.43 -5.32 -6.26
CA GLU A 190 2.96 -5.21 -6.17
C GLU A 190 2.46 -3.93 -6.84
N TYR A 191 3.04 -2.77 -6.50
CA TYR A 191 2.64 -1.49 -7.08
C TYR A 191 2.89 -1.43 -8.59
N PHE A 192 4.05 -1.91 -9.08
CA PHE A 192 4.34 -1.93 -10.50
C PHE A 192 3.46 -2.92 -11.28
N ARG A 193 3.12 -4.08 -10.71
CA ARG A 193 2.12 -4.99 -11.32
C ARG A 193 0.76 -4.34 -11.47
N ARG A 194 0.32 -3.58 -10.47
CA ARG A 194 -0.93 -2.81 -10.54
C ARG A 194 -0.85 -1.71 -11.61
N ALA A 195 0.27 -1.01 -11.72
CA ALA A 195 0.47 0.01 -12.76
C ALA A 195 0.39 -0.59 -14.17
N VAL A 196 1.07 -1.72 -14.42
CA VAL A 196 0.99 -2.46 -15.70
C VAL A 196 -0.44 -2.96 -15.98
N ALA A 197 -1.17 -3.40 -14.94
CA ALA A 197 -2.55 -3.86 -15.12
C ALA A 197 -3.52 -2.72 -15.50
N LEU A 198 -3.26 -1.48 -15.05
CA LEU A 198 -4.05 -0.30 -15.39
C LEU A 198 -3.66 0.28 -16.76
N ASP A 199 -2.37 0.27 -17.09
CA ASP A 199 -1.84 0.80 -18.35
C ASP A 199 -0.77 -0.15 -18.89
N ALA A 200 -1.20 -1.08 -19.73
CA ALA A 200 -0.34 -2.07 -20.37
C ALA A 200 0.56 -1.48 -21.46
N GLU A 201 0.36 -0.21 -21.86
CA GLU A 201 1.20 0.48 -22.82
C GLU A 201 2.24 1.41 -22.16
N ASN A 202 2.37 1.35 -20.85
CA ASN A 202 3.31 2.17 -20.09
C ASN A 202 4.70 1.53 -20.05
N ALA A 203 5.61 2.05 -20.86
CA ALA A 203 6.98 1.55 -20.93
C ALA A 203 7.73 1.62 -19.59
N LEU A 204 7.53 2.71 -18.81
CA LEU A 204 8.15 2.90 -17.51
C LEU A 204 7.65 1.88 -16.47
N ALA A 205 6.35 1.59 -16.46
CA ALA A 205 5.79 0.58 -15.56
C ALA A 205 6.38 -0.82 -15.85
N HIS A 206 6.49 -1.18 -17.13
CA HIS A 206 7.12 -2.42 -17.56
C HIS A 206 8.61 -2.47 -17.22
N PHE A 207 9.34 -1.38 -17.43
CA PHE A 207 10.76 -1.28 -17.07
C PHE A 207 10.98 -1.47 -15.57
N ASN A 208 10.23 -0.74 -14.73
CA ASN A 208 10.35 -0.84 -13.28
C ASN A 208 9.97 -2.23 -12.76
N LEU A 209 8.89 -2.83 -13.28
CA LEU A 209 8.53 -4.20 -12.91
C LEU A 209 9.60 -5.20 -13.33
N GLY A 210 10.13 -5.07 -14.54
CA GLY A 210 11.21 -5.94 -15.02
C GLY A 210 12.48 -5.83 -14.17
N SER A 211 12.83 -4.62 -13.73
CA SER A 211 13.99 -4.37 -12.86
C SER A 211 13.83 -5.04 -11.49
N VAL A 212 12.66 -4.88 -10.85
CA VAL A 212 12.39 -5.53 -9.55
C VAL A 212 12.37 -7.05 -9.69
N LEU A 213 11.75 -7.60 -10.74
CA LEU A 213 11.70 -9.04 -10.97
C LEU A 213 13.09 -9.64 -11.17
N GLU A 214 13.99 -8.91 -11.80
CA GLU A 214 15.40 -9.30 -11.94
C GLU A 214 16.09 -9.41 -10.58
N GLU A 215 15.89 -8.43 -9.69
CA GLU A 215 16.50 -8.43 -8.35
C GLU A 215 15.94 -9.52 -7.44
N VAL A 216 14.64 -9.87 -7.56
CA VAL A 216 14.07 -10.99 -6.81
C VAL A 216 14.34 -12.35 -7.42
N GLY A 217 15.04 -12.39 -8.57
CA GLY A 217 15.47 -13.63 -9.24
C GLY A 217 14.43 -14.24 -10.17
N GLU A 218 13.32 -13.57 -10.47
CA GLU A 218 12.32 -13.97 -11.46
C GLU A 218 12.78 -13.59 -12.89
N VAL A 219 13.94 -14.10 -13.31
CA VAL A 219 14.71 -13.61 -14.48
C VAL A 219 13.95 -13.72 -15.80
N GLU A 220 13.20 -14.81 -16.02
CA GLU A 220 12.38 -14.99 -17.23
C GLU A 220 11.21 -14.00 -17.30
N ALA A 221 10.55 -13.73 -16.16
CA ALA A 221 9.49 -12.73 -16.07
C ALA A 221 10.06 -11.32 -16.29
N ALA A 222 11.22 -11.02 -15.70
CA ALA A 222 11.96 -9.77 -15.93
C ALA A 222 12.21 -9.52 -17.42
N ARG A 223 12.73 -10.55 -18.15
CA ARG A 223 12.96 -10.44 -19.60
C ARG A 223 11.69 -10.10 -20.37
N GLN A 224 10.55 -10.72 -20.01
CA GLN A 224 9.28 -10.45 -20.70
C GLN A 224 8.86 -8.98 -20.52
N HIS A 225 8.92 -8.46 -19.31
CA HIS A 225 8.55 -7.07 -19.03
C HIS A 225 9.53 -6.07 -19.64
N LEU A 226 10.85 -6.32 -19.58
CA LEU A 226 11.85 -5.46 -20.22
C LEU A 226 11.73 -5.46 -21.74
N ARG A 227 11.39 -6.60 -22.39
CA ARG A 227 11.05 -6.63 -23.82
C ARG A 227 9.85 -5.76 -24.15
N GLN A 228 8.81 -5.78 -23.31
CA GLN A 228 7.65 -4.89 -23.50
C GLN A 228 8.06 -3.43 -23.37
N ALA A 229 8.87 -3.07 -22.38
CA ALA A 229 9.37 -1.71 -22.22
C ALA A 229 10.12 -1.22 -23.48
N VAL A 230 11.03 -2.04 -24.03
CA VAL A 230 11.77 -1.74 -25.26
C VAL A 230 10.86 -1.71 -26.50
N CYS A 231 9.81 -2.53 -26.54
CA CYS A 231 8.84 -2.54 -27.64
C CYS A 231 8.01 -1.25 -27.63
N LEU A 232 7.59 -0.80 -26.46
CA LEU A 232 6.79 0.42 -26.25
C LEU A 232 7.62 1.68 -26.46
N ASP A 233 8.86 1.70 -25.96
CA ASP A 233 9.82 2.78 -26.21
C ASP A 233 11.18 2.22 -26.67
N PRO A 234 11.41 2.13 -27.98
CA PRO A 234 12.69 1.67 -28.55
C PRO A 234 13.89 2.59 -28.28
N ASN A 235 13.66 3.80 -27.76
CA ASN A 235 14.69 4.78 -27.43
C ASN A 235 14.95 4.86 -25.92
N TYR A 236 14.52 3.90 -25.12
CA TYR A 236 14.73 3.85 -23.68
C TYR A 236 16.07 3.16 -23.33
N PRO A 237 17.15 3.90 -23.05
CA PRO A 237 18.49 3.31 -22.88
C PRO A 237 18.54 2.30 -21.73
N ASP A 238 17.98 2.67 -20.55
CA ASP A 238 18.04 1.83 -19.36
C ASP A 238 17.30 0.50 -19.54
N ALA A 239 16.20 0.51 -20.30
CA ALA A 239 15.47 -0.72 -20.64
C ALA A 239 16.33 -1.65 -21.53
N HIS A 240 17.08 -1.11 -22.50
CA HIS A 240 18.02 -1.87 -23.28
C HIS A 240 19.17 -2.42 -22.43
N TYR A 241 19.71 -1.62 -21.51
CA TYR A 241 20.74 -2.06 -20.57
C TYR A 241 20.27 -3.25 -19.72
N ASN A 242 19.14 -3.09 -19.03
CA ASN A 242 18.61 -4.14 -18.16
C ASN A 242 18.21 -5.40 -18.93
N LEU A 243 17.62 -5.24 -20.13
CA LEU A 243 17.29 -6.39 -20.97
C LEU A 243 18.53 -7.15 -21.44
N ALA A 244 19.59 -6.44 -21.83
CA ALA A 244 20.85 -7.07 -22.19
C ALA A 244 21.44 -7.87 -21.03
N PHE A 245 21.42 -7.30 -19.83
CA PHE A 245 21.92 -7.93 -18.62
C PHE A 245 21.11 -9.20 -18.25
N VAL A 246 19.79 -9.11 -18.30
CA VAL A 246 18.89 -10.25 -18.07
C VAL A 246 19.08 -11.34 -19.14
N CYS A 247 19.24 -10.97 -20.42
CA CYS A 247 19.51 -11.92 -21.49
C CYS A 247 20.83 -12.67 -21.28
N GLU A 248 21.87 -12.02 -20.76
CA GLU A 248 23.12 -12.71 -20.40
C GLU A 248 22.93 -13.72 -19.27
N LYS A 249 22.14 -13.39 -18.23
CA LYS A 249 21.79 -14.32 -17.16
C LYS A 249 21.05 -15.57 -17.65
N LEU A 250 20.37 -15.46 -18.79
CA LEU A 250 19.63 -16.55 -19.43
C LEU A 250 20.39 -17.19 -20.61
N ASP A 251 21.69 -16.95 -20.74
CA ASP A 251 22.55 -17.42 -21.83
C ASP A 251 22.07 -17.01 -23.23
N ALA A 252 21.16 -16.04 -23.34
CA ALA A 252 20.62 -15.50 -24.58
C ALA A 252 21.57 -14.44 -25.19
N TYR A 253 22.85 -14.82 -25.41
CA TYR A 253 23.92 -13.88 -25.77
C TYR A 253 23.70 -13.14 -27.10
N ALA A 254 23.01 -13.74 -28.07
CA ALA A 254 22.71 -13.06 -29.33
C ALA A 254 21.76 -11.89 -29.16
N GLU A 255 20.75 -12.04 -28.32
CA GLU A 255 19.80 -10.98 -27.94
C GLU A 255 20.51 -9.93 -27.08
N ALA A 256 21.26 -10.35 -26.07
CA ALA A 256 22.04 -9.46 -25.22
C ALA A 256 22.93 -8.51 -26.03
N GLN A 257 23.62 -9.03 -27.06
CA GLN A 257 24.45 -8.20 -27.95
C GLN A 257 23.67 -7.09 -28.66
N GLN A 258 22.46 -7.40 -29.14
CA GLN A 258 21.62 -6.39 -29.82
C GLN A 258 21.28 -5.27 -28.90
N HIS A 259 20.92 -5.58 -27.65
CA HIS A 259 20.53 -4.58 -26.66
C HIS A 259 21.73 -3.81 -26.09
N TRP A 260 22.91 -4.45 -25.91
CA TRP A 260 24.14 -3.71 -25.60
C TRP A 260 24.52 -2.71 -26.71
N GLN A 261 24.37 -3.08 -27.99
CA GLN A 261 24.61 -2.17 -29.12
C GLN A 261 23.63 -1.01 -29.13
N ALA A 262 22.34 -1.28 -28.84
CA ALA A 262 21.31 -0.26 -28.74
C ALA A 262 21.62 0.72 -27.61
N TYR A 263 21.96 0.24 -26.42
CA TYR A 263 22.33 1.08 -25.28
C TYR A 263 23.49 2.01 -25.61
N VAL A 264 24.61 1.47 -26.14
CA VAL A 264 25.79 2.28 -26.50
C VAL A 264 25.48 3.35 -27.57
N ARG A 265 24.54 3.07 -28.45
CA ARG A 265 24.08 4.03 -29.48
C ARG A 265 23.20 5.11 -28.87
N LEU A 266 22.28 4.77 -27.98
CA LEU A 266 21.30 5.66 -27.39
C LEU A 266 21.93 6.55 -26.32
N ASP A 267 22.83 6.01 -25.51
CA ASP A 267 23.52 6.73 -24.44
C ASP A 267 25.04 6.50 -24.49
N PRO A 268 25.75 7.13 -25.46
CA PRO A 268 27.20 6.90 -25.67
C PRO A 268 28.08 7.46 -24.55
N ALA A 269 27.56 8.36 -23.71
CA ALA A 269 28.24 8.98 -22.58
C ALA A 269 27.70 8.48 -21.23
N GLY A 270 26.73 7.59 -21.23
CA GLY A 270 26.08 7.09 -20.03
C GLY A 270 27.03 6.34 -19.09
N PRO A 271 26.64 6.24 -17.82
CA PRO A 271 27.50 5.68 -16.77
C PRO A 271 27.91 4.22 -17.03
N TRP A 272 27.09 3.46 -17.73
CA TRP A 272 27.31 2.04 -18.02
C TRP A 272 27.86 1.78 -19.42
N CYS A 273 28.14 2.82 -20.23
CA CYS A 273 28.58 2.66 -21.61
C CYS A 273 29.91 1.90 -21.74
N ASN A 274 30.85 2.11 -20.83
CA ASN A 274 32.11 1.37 -20.81
C ASN A 274 31.90 -0.10 -20.50
N TYR A 275 31.01 -0.43 -19.58
CA TYR A 275 30.63 -1.81 -19.27
C TYR A 275 29.98 -2.49 -20.51
N ALA A 276 29.03 -1.83 -21.14
CA ALA A 276 28.36 -2.35 -22.34
C ALA A 276 29.37 -2.61 -23.50
N ARG A 277 30.32 -1.68 -23.72
CA ARG A 277 31.40 -1.87 -24.71
C ARG A 277 32.32 -3.07 -24.41
N GLN A 278 32.63 -3.27 -23.12
CA GLN A 278 33.42 -4.43 -22.68
C GLN A 278 32.65 -5.74 -22.94
N ARG A 279 31.35 -5.82 -22.65
CA ARG A 279 30.51 -6.99 -22.93
C ARG A 279 30.44 -7.29 -24.40
N LEU A 280 30.34 -6.27 -25.28
CA LEU A 280 30.37 -6.40 -26.72
C LEU A 280 31.74 -6.91 -27.26
N ALA A 281 32.85 -6.52 -26.63
CA ALA A 281 34.18 -6.97 -27.04
C ALA A 281 34.42 -8.44 -26.67
N THR A 282 34.03 -8.88 -25.48
CA THR A 282 34.21 -10.26 -25.01
C THR A 282 33.40 -11.27 -25.84
N SER A 283 32.23 -10.90 -26.31
CA SER A 283 31.39 -11.81 -27.11
C SER A 283 31.89 -11.94 -28.56
N LYS A 284 32.70 -10.99 -29.09
CA LYS A 284 33.37 -11.11 -30.39
C LYS A 284 34.49 -12.14 -30.34
N THR A 285 35.21 -12.22 -29.23
CA THR A 285 36.33 -13.19 -29.08
C THR A 285 35.83 -14.63 -28.94
N ALA A 286 34.67 -14.86 -28.29
CA ALA A 286 34.08 -16.19 -28.20
C ALA A 286 33.63 -16.75 -29.56
N LYS A 287 33.21 -15.91 -30.52
CA LYS A 287 32.86 -16.34 -31.89
C LYS A 287 34.07 -16.66 -32.76
N SER A 288 35.23 -16.07 -32.49
CA SER A 288 36.46 -16.33 -33.30
C SER A 288 37.19 -17.60 -32.90
N VAL A 289 36.91 -18.17 -31.72
CA VAL A 289 37.57 -19.42 -31.23
C VAL A 289 36.75 -20.67 -31.56
N GLY A 290 35.49 -20.55 -31.98
CA GLY A 290 34.59 -21.65 -32.34
C GLY A 290 34.57 -22.01 -33.83
N THR A 291 35.48 -21.44 -34.67
CA THR A 291 35.57 -21.67 -36.13
C THR A 291 36.96 -22.14 -36.52
N THR A 292 37.55 -23.08 -35.76
CA THR A 292 38.73 -23.83 -36.18
C THR A 292 38.47 -25.33 -36.06
#